data_009f59970e95c726645a62960ba9fc03
#
_entry.id   009f59970e95c726645a62960ba9fc03
#
_cell.length_a   1.000
_cell.length_b   1.000
_cell.length_c   1.000
_cell.angle_alpha   90.00
_cell.angle_beta   90.00
_cell.angle_gamma   90.00
#
_symmetry.space_group_name_H-M   'P 1'
#
loop_
_entity.id
_entity.type
_entity.pdbx_description
1 polymer ?
#
loop_
_entity_poly.entity_id
_entity_poly.type
_entity_poly.pdbx_seq_one_letter_code
_entity_poly.pdbx_strand_id
1 'polypeptide(L)'
;MVTLLLKKSYRHKDLKEIKFNDLWNAHGVFTTMRVIGKSGKILFYKSHIDNLIKSLKKYKIYKKNLKLNITNLISENLKKNKNYDYLLRVALNNKMISISIRKRLIPKSNFKLKLINYKRIDAKYKNLKYKKILTLLNKFDTTKFDIALYKNRKLLESGTSNLLF
;
A
#
# COMPACT_ATOMS: atom_id res chain seq x y z
N MET A 1 -5.05 16.50 0.06
CA MET A 1 -4.30 15.65 -0.92
C MET A 1 -3.00 15.17 -0.27
N VAL A 2 -2.67 13.88 -0.35
CA VAL A 2 -1.43 13.37 0.27
C VAL A 2 -0.25 13.62 -0.67
N THR A 3 0.76 14.37 -0.21
CA THR A 3 1.96 14.64 -0.99
C THR A 3 2.82 13.37 -1.10
N LEU A 4 3.06 12.92 -2.32
CA LEU A 4 3.99 11.83 -2.62
C LEU A 4 5.40 12.39 -2.75
N LEU A 5 6.33 11.87 -1.95
CA LEU A 5 7.74 12.28 -1.91
C LEU A 5 8.61 11.52 -2.91
N LEU A 6 8.15 10.34 -3.33
CA LEU A 6 8.74 9.51 -4.37
C LEU A 6 7.61 8.88 -5.18
N LYS A 7 7.82 8.84 -6.50
CA LYS A 7 6.92 8.21 -7.48
C LYS A 7 7.75 7.57 -8.56
N LYS A 8 7.87 6.25 -8.55
CA LYS A 8 8.60 5.51 -9.59
C LYS A 8 7.83 4.28 -10.01
N SER A 9 7.88 3.96 -11.28
CA SER A 9 7.38 2.72 -11.84
C SER A 9 8.42 2.08 -12.71
N TYR A 10 8.45 0.76 -12.68
CA TYR A 10 9.43 -0.05 -13.40
C TYR A 10 8.69 -1.09 -14.23
N ARG A 11 9.15 -1.32 -15.44
CA ARG A 11 8.65 -2.40 -16.28
C ARG A 11 9.10 -3.75 -15.71
N HIS A 12 8.17 -4.68 -15.59
CA HIS A 12 8.40 -5.94 -14.88
C HIS A 12 9.45 -6.83 -15.55
N LYS A 13 9.61 -6.76 -16.88
CA LYS A 13 10.51 -7.67 -17.61
C LYS A 13 12.00 -7.34 -17.48
N ASP A 14 12.35 -6.06 -17.39
CA ASP A 14 13.74 -5.57 -17.46
C ASP A 14 14.08 -4.52 -16.38
N LEU A 15 13.14 -4.21 -15.50
CA LEU A 15 13.25 -3.24 -14.42
C LEU A 15 13.62 -1.81 -14.88
N LYS A 16 13.46 -1.48 -16.17
CA LYS A 16 13.64 -0.11 -16.65
C LYS A 16 12.57 0.81 -16.05
N GLU A 17 13.03 1.97 -15.58
CA GLU A 17 12.13 3.02 -15.07
C GLU A 17 11.25 3.54 -16.20
N ILE A 18 9.97 3.73 -15.92
CA ILE A 18 8.95 4.21 -16.84
C ILE A 18 8.08 5.27 -16.16
N LYS A 19 7.20 5.93 -16.91
CA LYS A 19 6.25 6.89 -16.35
C LYS A 19 5.48 6.30 -15.18
N PHE A 20 5.42 7.03 -14.08
CA PHE A 20 4.74 6.57 -12.87
C PHE A 20 3.27 6.26 -13.10
N ASN A 21 2.84 5.11 -12.59
CA ASN A 21 1.44 4.71 -12.53
C ASN A 21 1.17 4.12 -11.14
N ASP A 22 0.15 4.59 -10.45
CA ASP A 22 -0.20 4.11 -9.11
C ASP A 22 -0.87 2.73 -9.10
N LEU A 23 -1.25 2.23 -10.27
CA LEU A 23 -1.89 0.92 -10.52
C LEU A 23 -3.25 0.72 -9.84
N TRP A 24 -3.88 1.75 -9.27
CA TRP A 24 -5.20 1.59 -8.68
C TRP A 24 -6.22 1.12 -9.73
N ASN A 25 -7.05 0.18 -9.34
CA ASN A 25 -8.06 -0.51 -10.14
C ASN A 25 -7.52 -1.52 -11.17
N ALA A 26 -6.20 -1.69 -11.28
CA ALA A 26 -5.61 -2.75 -12.11
C ALA A 26 -5.83 -4.15 -11.48
N HIS A 27 -5.66 -5.19 -12.29
CA HIS A 27 -5.51 -6.56 -11.78
C HIS A 27 -4.11 -6.70 -11.17
N GLY A 28 -4.04 -6.71 -9.84
CA GLY A 28 -2.77 -6.73 -9.13
C GLY A 28 -2.93 -6.59 -7.63
N VAL A 29 -1.80 -6.47 -6.95
CA VAL A 29 -1.73 -6.42 -5.49
C VAL A 29 -0.77 -5.33 -5.01
N PHE A 30 -0.88 -4.96 -3.74
CA PHE A 30 0.03 -4.00 -3.13
C PHE A 30 0.31 -4.35 -1.66
N THR A 31 1.35 -3.74 -1.13
CA THR A 31 1.58 -3.64 0.32
C THR A 31 1.98 -2.21 0.67
N THR A 32 1.70 -1.81 1.92
CA THR A 32 2.15 -0.52 2.46
C THR A 32 2.88 -0.80 3.77
N MET A 33 4.08 -0.28 3.89
CA MET A 33 5.01 -0.49 4.99
C MET A 33 5.40 0.84 5.62
N ARG A 34 5.62 0.89 6.92
CA ARG A 34 6.15 2.07 7.59
C ARG A 34 7.66 2.07 7.52
N VAL A 35 8.24 3.20 7.12
CA VAL A 35 9.70 3.44 7.09
C VAL A 35 10.01 4.47 8.15
N ILE A 36 10.99 4.20 9.01
CA ILE A 36 11.37 5.04 10.15
C ILE A 36 12.88 5.25 10.26
N GLY A 37 13.24 6.36 10.88
CA GLY A 37 14.61 6.68 11.29
C GLY A 37 15.56 7.02 10.14
N LYS A 38 16.79 7.39 10.48
CA LYS A 38 17.82 7.82 9.51
C LYS A 38 18.30 6.71 8.59
N SER A 39 18.24 5.45 9.04
CA SER A 39 18.61 4.28 8.23
C SER A 39 17.52 3.81 7.27
N GLY A 40 16.33 4.41 7.33
CA GLY A 40 15.21 3.94 6.52
C GLY A 40 14.71 2.54 6.90
N LYS A 41 14.72 2.19 8.20
CA LYS A 41 14.25 0.89 8.69
C LYS A 41 12.78 0.68 8.34
N ILE A 42 12.48 -0.43 7.66
CA ILE A 42 11.11 -0.83 7.33
C ILE A 42 10.58 -1.75 8.43
N LEU A 43 9.47 -1.35 9.05
CA LEU A 43 8.84 -2.16 10.09
C LEU A 43 8.17 -3.38 9.46
N PHE A 44 8.35 -4.55 10.10
CA PHE A 44 7.77 -5.84 9.69
C PHE A 44 8.03 -6.21 8.23
N TYR A 45 9.19 -5.82 7.69
CA TYR A 45 9.56 -6.01 6.28
C TYR A 45 9.31 -7.44 5.79
N LYS A 46 9.86 -8.45 6.50
CA LYS A 46 9.71 -9.87 6.12
C LYS A 46 8.24 -10.26 5.99
N SER A 47 7.41 -9.93 6.99
CA SER A 47 5.97 -10.24 6.98
C SER A 47 5.23 -9.57 5.81
N HIS A 48 5.53 -8.29 5.55
CA HIS A 48 4.93 -7.58 4.41
C HIS A 48 5.30 -8.20 3.07
N ILE A 49 6.58 -8.54 2.87
CA ILE A 49 7.03 -9.14 1.62
C ILE A 49 6.48 -10.56 1.45
N ASP A 50 6.48 -11.39 2.48
CA ASP A 50 5.96 -12.75 2.40
C ASP A 50 4.44 -12.76 2.08
N ASN A 51 3.67 -11.85 2.69
CA ASN A 51 2.25 -11.67 2.36
C ASN A 51 2.03 -11.12 0.94
N LEU A 52 2.90 -10.22 0.47
CA LEU A 52 2.88 -9.73 -0.90
C LEU A 52 3.12 -10.87 -1.89
N ILE A 53 4.14 -11.72 -1.65
CA ILE A 53 4.46 -12.87 -2.48
C ILE A 53 3.32 -13.89 -2.51
N LYS A 54 2.68 -14.19 -1.36
CA LYS A 54 1.48 -15.04 -1.31
C LYS A 54 0.37 -14.48 -2.19
N SER A 55 0.14 -13.17 -2.11
CA SER A 55 -0.89 -12.50 -2.92
C SER A 55 -0.55 -12.52 -4.41
N LEU A 56 0.72 -12.31 -4.79
CA LEU A 56 1.18 -12.37 -6.18
C LEU A 56 1.01 -13.77 -6.78
N LYS A 57 1.30 -14.83 -6.01
CA LYS A 57 1.05 -16.22 -6.43
C LYS A 57 -0.45 -16.46 -6.66
N LYS A 58 -1.32 -16.05 -5.73
CA LYS A 58 -2.78 -16.17 -5.87
C LYS A 58 -3.31 -15.45 -7.11
N TYR A 59 -2.75 -14.27 -7.44
CA TYR A 59 -3.13 -13.47 -8.59
C TYR A 59 -2.43 -13.89 -9.90
N LYS A 60 -1.61 -14.96 -9.88
CA LYS A 60 -0.83 -15.48 -11.02
C LYS A 60 0.11 -14.43 -11.64
N ILE A 61 0.64 -13.53 -10.81
CA ILE A 61 1.56 -12.46 -11.21
C ILE A 61 3.01 -12.81 -10.84
N TYR A 62 3.21 -13.76 -9.93
CA TYR A 62 4.53 -14.13 -9.42
C TYR A 62 5.44 -14.68 -10.53
N LYS A 63 6.70 -14.20 -10.59
CA LYS A 63 7.76 -14.67 -11.47
C LYS A 63 9.00 -15.00 -10.63
N LYS A 64 9.90 -15.82 -11.19
CA LYS A 64 11.21 -16.12 -10.59
C LYS A 64 11.96 -14.80 -10.29
N ASN A 65 12.69 -14.74 -9.20
CA ASN A 65 13.47 -13.59 -8.74
C ASN A 65 12.65 -12.32 -8.36
N LEU A 66 11.33 -12.34 -8.44
CA LEU A 66 10.50 -11.15 -8.17
C LEU A 66 10.71 -10.62 -6.74
N LYS A 67 10.88 -11.51 -5.75
CA LYS A 67 11.17 -11.10 -4.37
C LYS A 67 12.47 -10.29 -4.29
N LEU A 68 13.54 -10.78 -4.93
CA LEU A 68 14.85 -10.12 -4.97
C LEU A 68 14.73 -8.75 -5.68
N ASN A 69 14.09 -8.72 -6.85
CA ASN A 69 13.89 -7.49 -7.62
C ASN A 69 13.15 -6.41 -6.81
N ILE A 70 12.09 -6.78 -6.08
CA ILE A 70 11.36 -5.85 -5.22
C ILE A 70 12.27 -5.34 -4.11
N THR A 71 13.07 -6.22 -3.47
CA THR A 71 13.99 -5.83 -2.39
C THR A 71 15.05 -4.85 -2.89
N ASN A 72 15.67 -5.12 -4.03
CA ASN A 72 16.67 -4.24 -4.65
C ASN A 72 16.08 -2.87 -4.99
N LEU A 73 14.93 -2.85 -5.67
CA LEU A 73 14.24 -1.60 -6.00
C LEU A 73 13.85 -0.78 -4.76
N ILE A 74 13.44 -1.41 -3.66
CA ILE A 74 13.18 -0.72 -2.40
C ILE A 74 14.47 -0.10 -1.88
N SER A 75 15.57 -0.86 -1.82
CA SER A 75 16.87 -0.38 -1.32
C SER A 75 17.41 0.78 -2.14
N GLU A 76 17.32 0.72 -3.45
CA GLU A 76 17.77 1.78 -4.37
C GLU A 76 16.97 3.08 -4.21
N ASN A 77 15.70 2.98 -3.82
CA ASN A 77 14.82 4.15 -3.69
C ASN A 77 14.78 4.74 -2.27
N LEU A 78 15.35 4.07 -1.29
CA LEU A 78 15.53 4.60 0.06
C LEU A 78 16.88 5.29 0.19
N LYS A 79 16.89 6.62 0.29
CA LYS A 79 18.11 7.41 0.46
C LYS A 79 18.70 7.19 1.84
N LYS A 80 20.00 6.93 1.93
CA LYS A 80 20.77 6.95 3.17
C LYS A 80 20.73 8.38 3.77
N ASN A 81 20.80 8.47 5.10
CA ASN A 81 20.86 9.75 5.85
C ASN A 81 19.61 10.63 5.78
N LYS A 82 18.49 10.12 5.29
CA LYS A 82 17.21 10.80 5.39
C LYS A 82 16.43 10.33 6.62
N ASN A 83 15.94 11.23 7.45
CA ASN A 83 15.09 10.86 8.56
C ASN A 83 13.68 10.54 8.06
N TYR A 84 13.26 9.29 8.21
CA TYR A 84 11.97 8.79 7.73
C TYR A 84 10.95 8.70 8.86
N ASP A 85 9.73 9.14 8.63
CA ASP A 85 8.46 8.72 9.22
C ASP A 85 7.42 8.72 8.11
N TYR A 86 7.55 7.76 7.21
CA TYR A 86 6.84 7.71 5.95
C TYR A 86 6.18 6.36 5.71
N LEU A 87 5.27 6.33 4.75
CA LEU A 87 4.67 5.11 4.24
C LEU A 87 5.23 4.80 2.85
N LEU A 88 5.88 3.66 2.73
CA LEU A 88 6.33 3.08 1.47
C LEU A 88 5.25 2.13 0.95
N ARG A 89 4.77 2.36 -0.24
CA ARG A 89 3.85 1.48 -0.93
C ARG A 89 4.55 0.83 -2.11
N VAL A 90 4.41 -0.49 -2.22
CA VAL A 90 4.83 -1.29 -3.38
C VAL A 90 3.58 -1.90 -3.99
N ALA A 91 3.34 -1.64 -5.26
CA ALA A 91 2.20 -2.15 -6.01
C ALA A 91 2.67 -2.85 -7.28
N LEU A 92 2.02 -3.96 -7.63
CA LEU A 92 2.41 -4.77 -8.77
C LEU A 92 1.21 -5.27 -9.56
N ASN A 93 1.39 -5.32 -10.87
CA ASN A 93 0.58 -6.09 -11.79
C ASN A 93 1.49 -6.96 -12.69
N ASN A 94 0.96 -7.60 -13.72
CA ASN A 94 1.73 -8.45 -14.63
C ASN A 94 2.75 -7.69 -15.50
N LYS A 95 2.66 -6.35 -15.60
CA LYS A 95 3.49 -5.50 -16.49
C LYS A 95 4.45 -4.60 -15.71
N MET A 96 4.08 -4.17 -14.49
CA MET A 96 4.77 -3.09 -13.79
C MET A 96 4.91 -3.33 -12.29
N ILE A 97 5.97 -2.76 -11.72
CA ILE A 97 6.22 -2.57 -10.29
C ILE A 97 6.19 -1.06 -10.04
N SER A 98 5.36 -0.60 -9.13
CA SER A 98 5.26 0.81 -8.75
C SER A 98 5.63 1.00 -7.29
N ILE A 99 6.53 1.94 -7.03
CA ILE A 99 7.00 2.31 -5.70
C ILE A 99 6.63 3.77 -5.45
N SER A 100 6.01 4.03 -4.31
CA SER A 100 5.73 5.39 -3.88
C SER A 100 5.98 5.55 -2.39
N ILE A 101 6.50 6.72 -2.01
CA ILE A 101 6.72 7.10 -0.61
C ILE A 101 5.87 8.34 -0.34
N ARG A 102 5.15 8.33 0.76
CA ARG A 102 4.33 9.46 1.20
C ARG A 102 4.51 9.72 2.69
N LYS A 103 4.31 10.97 3.10
CA LYS A 103 4.28 11.33 4.52
C LYS A 103 3.16 10.55 5.23
N ARG A 104 3.44 10.08 6.43
CA ARG A 104 2.42 9.49 7.28
C ARG A 104 1.55 10.61 7.84
N LEU A 105 0.24 10.46 7.71
CA LEU A 105 -0.71 11.31 8.41
C LEU A 105 -0.86 10.80 9.85
N ILE A 106 -0.77 11.71 10.81
CA ILE A 106 -0.96 11.39 12.23
C ILE A 106 -2.43 11.67 12.55
N PRO A 107 -3.18 10.67 13.05
CA PRO A 107 -4.55 10.89 13.48
C PRO A 107 -4.62 11.92 14.61
N LYS A 108 -5.65 12.77 14.61
CA LYS A 108 -5.96 13.69 15.71
C LYS A 108 -6.63 12.95 16.87
N SER A 109 -6.62 13.54 18.06
CA SER A 109 -7.19 12.94 19.28
C SER A 109 -8.65 12.50 19.14
N ASN A 110 -9.47 13.29 18.43
CA ASN A 110 -10.89 13.00 18.19
C ASN A 110 -11.13 12.23 16.89
N PHE A 111 -10.35 11.18 16.66
CA PHE A 111 -10.47 10.36 15.47
C PHE A 111 -11.75 9.51 15.46
N LYS A 112 -12.51 9.56 14.37
CA LYS A 112 -13.81 8.91 14.23
C LYS A 112 -13.82 7.91 13.07
N LEU A 113 -14.62 6.85 13.19
CA LEU A 113 -14.88 5.90 12.12
C LEU A 113 -16.26 6.14 11.50
N LYS A 114 -16.33 6.26 10.17
CA LYS A 114 -17.58 6.27 9.42
C LYS A 114 -17.91 4.87 8.92
N LEU A 115 -19.07 4.36 9.33
CA LEU A 115 -19.55 3.05 8.90
C LEU A 115 -20.02 3.09 7.45
N ILE A 116 -19.51 2.19 6.60
CA ILE A 116 -19.88 2.08 5.19
C ILE A 116 -20.33 0.64 4.91
N ASN A 117 -21.57 0.46 4.45
CA ASN A 117 -22.07 -0.86 4.02
C ASN A 117 -21.42 -1.25 2.68
N TYR A 118 -20.27 -1.87 2.77
CA TYR A 118 -19.51 -2.33 1.61
C TYR A 118 -18.61 -3.49 1.99
N LYS A 119 -18.54 -4.51 1.11
CA LYS A 119 -17.59 -5.62 1.21
C LYS A 119 -16.67 -5.55 0.01
N ARG A 120 -15.38 -5.42 0.26
CA ARG A 120 -14.36 -5.45 -0.80
C ARG A 120 -14.16 -6.89 -1.31
N ILE A 121 -14.02 -7.03 -2.62
CA ILE A 121 -13.70 -8.32 -3.24
C ILE A 121 -12.28 -8.72 -2.82
N ASP A 122 -12.09 -9.97 -2.43
CA ASP A 122 -10.78 -10.55 -2.05
C ASP A 122 -9.99 -9.71 -1.04
N ALA A 123 -10.65 -9.15 -0.03
CA ALA A 123 -10.04 -8.28 0.98
C ALA A 123 -8.81 -8.91 1.68
N LYS A 124 -8.79 -10.23 1.81
CA LYS A 124 -7.67 -11.01 2.38
C LYS A 124 -6.34 -10.77 1.64
N TYR A 125 -6.41 -10.54 0.33
CA TYR A 125 -5.24 -10.23 -0.48
C TYR A 125 -5.25 -8.75 -0.82
N LYS A 126 -4.38 -7.94 -0.30
CA LYS A 126 -4.32 -6.48 -0.56
C LYS A 126 -4.30 -6.17 -2.07
N ASN A 127 -5.44 -6.40 -2.75
CA ASN A 127 -5.58 -6.21 -4.19
C ASN A 127 -5.76 -4.72 -4.56
N LEU A 128 -5.44 -4.38 -5.80
CA LEU A 128 -5.48 -3.01 -6.32
C LEU A 128 -6.90 -2.50 -6.62
N LYS A 129 -7.95 -3.31 -6.49
CA LYS A 129 -9.36 -2.88 -6.62
C LYS A 129 -9.79 -2.04 -5.41
N TYR A 130 -9.09 -0.95 -5.17
CA TYR A 130 -9.22 -0.10 -4.00
C TYR A 130 -9.80 1.29 -4.30
N LYS A 131 -10.07 1.58 -5.57
CA LYS A 131 -10.51 2.90 -6.04
C LYS A 131 -11.73 3.41 -5.28
N LYS A 132 -12.74 2.57 -5.07
CA LYS A 132 -13.97 2.94 -4.33
C LYS A 132 -13.65 3.40 -2.89
N ILE A 133 -12.75 2.72 -2.20
CA ILE A 133 -12.31 3.09 -0.85
C ILE A 133 -11.59 4.45 -0.88
N LEU A 134 -10.69 4.66 -1.83
CA LEU A 134 -10.00 5.95 -1.99
C LEU A 134 -10.98 7.09 -2.28
N THR A 135 -11.96 6.86 -3.15
CA THR A 135 -13.00 7.85 -3.43
C THR A 135 -13.82 8.19 -2.18
N LEU A 136 -14.10 7.21 -1.34
CA LEU A 136 -14.80 7.46 -0.06
C LEU A 136 -13.91 8.23 0.92
N LEU A 137 -12.65 7.84 1.06
CA LEU A 137 -11.69 8.51 1.95
C LEU A 137 -11.42 9.96 1.54
N ASN A 138 -11.38 10.24 0.24
CA ASN A 138 -11.17 11.61 -0.28
C ASN A 138 -12.30 12.59 0.06
N LYS A 139 -13.46 12.10 0.53
CA LYS A 139 -14.57 12.94 1.00
C LYS A 139 -14.37 13.47 2.42
N PHE A 140 -13.34 13.02 3.13
CA PHE A 140 -13.11 13.32 4.53
C PHE A 140 -11.69 13.80 4.79
N ASP A 141 -11.53 14.57 5.86
CA ASP A 141 -10.21 14.82 6.45
C ASP A 141 -9.71 13.52 7.10
N THR A 142 -8.77 12.85 6.44
CA THR A 142 -8.20 11.57 6.89
C THR A 142 -7.30 11.70 8.13
N THR A 143 -7.10 12.91 8.67
CA THR A 143 -6.52 13.11 10.00
C THR A 143 -7.55 13.00 11.12
N LYS A 144 -8.84 13.15 10.80
CA LYS A 144 -9.97 13.10 11.75
C LYS A 144 -10.87 11.89 11.57
N PHE A 145 -10.87 11.30 10.38
CA PHE A 145 -11.78 10.20 10.02
C PHE A 145 -11.07 9.07 9.28
N ASP A 146 -11.51 7.86 9.53
CA ASP A 146 -11.36 6.73 8.62
C ASP A 146 -12.74 6.12 8.34
N ILE A 147 -12.81 5.20 7.39
CA ILE A 147 -14.02 4.41 7.12
C ILE A 147 -13.87 3.03 7.74
N ALA A 148 -14.98 2.49 8.22
CA ALA A 148 -15.08 1.11 8.68
C ALA A 148 -16.10 0.40 7.79
N LEU A 149 -15.64 -0.64 7.09
CA LEU A 149 -16.46 -1.40 6.17
C LEU A 149 -17.22 -2.48 6.93
N TYR A 150 -18.52 -2.54 6.73
CA TYR A 150 -19.35 -3.59 7.31
C TYR A 150 -20.27 -4.23 6.27
N LYS A 151 -20.69 -5.45 6.54
CA LYS A 151 -21.70 -6.18 5.77
C LYS A 151 -22.42 -7.17 6.70
N ASN A 152 -23.74 -7.30 6.54
CA ASN A 152 -24.56 -8.24 7.35
C ASN A 152 -24.27 -8.09 8.85
N ARG A 153 -24.29 -6.86 9.39
CA ARG A 153 -24.01 -6.51 10.79
C ARG A 153 -22.61 -6.90 11.30
N LYS A 154 -21.68 -7.33 10.44
CA LYS A 154 -20.31 -7.69 10.79
C LYS A 154 -19.36 -6.60 10.29
N LEU A 155 -18.50 -6.11 11.18
CA LEU A 155 -17.38 -5.24 10.83
C LEU A 155 -16.31 -6.08 10.12
N LEU A 156 -15.82 -5.61 8.99
CA LEU A 156 -14.92 -6.37 8.12
C LEU A 156 -13.48 -5.85 8.15
N GLU A 157 -13.31 -4.56 7.87
CA GLU A 157 -12.01 -3.90 7.79
C GLU A 157 -12.17 -2.38 7.90
N SER A 158 -11.08 -1.67 8.15
CA SER A 158 -11.03 -0.22 8.01
C SER A 158 -10.41 0.19 6.68
N GLY A 159 -10.54 1.47 6.34
CA GLY A 159 -9.97 2.03 5.12
C GLY A 159 -8.44 2.07 5.15
N THR A 160 -7.85 2.54 6.23
CA THR A 160 -6.39 2.72 6.37
C THR A 160 -5.82 2.25 7.69
N SER A 161 -6.65 2.05 8.71
CA SER A 161 -6.25 1.70 10.08
C SER A 161 -6.30 0.18 10.31
N ASN A 162 -5.73 -0.30 11.41
CA ASN A 162 -6.00 -1.62 11.93
C ASN A 162 -7.11 -1.51 12.99
N LEU A 163 -8.00 -2.48 13.01
CA LEU A 163 -9.02 -2.62 14.06
C LEU A 163 -8.53 -3.66 15.06
N LEU A 164 -8.53 -3.29 16.34
CA LEU A 164 -8.25 -4.19 17.45
C LEU A 164 -9.53 -4.31 18.27
N PHE A 165 -9.91 -5.51 18.64
CA PHE A 165 -11.08 -5.85 19.45
C PHE A 165 -10.64 -6.62 20.68
#